data_980bcab5d816d941a7498259f6779658
#
_entry.id   980bcab5d816d941a7498259f6779658
#
_cell.length_a   1.000
_cell.length_b   1.000
_cell.length_c   1.000
_cell.angle_alpha   90.00
_cell.angle_beta   90.00
_cell.angle_gamma   90.00
#
_symmetry.space_group_name_H-M   'P 1'
#
loop_
_entity.id
_entity.type
_entity.pdbx_description
1 polymer ?
#
loop_
_entity_poly.entity_id
_entity_poly.type
_entity_poly.pdbx_seq_one_letter_code
_entity_poly.pdbx_strand_id
1 'polypeptide(L)'
;MKKIKLSNGVEMPQLGYGVYQVEPDECERCVLDALSVGYRMIDTAQAYLNEEAVGNAWKKSGVNRDEIFLVSKVWPSNYGEGQTMKSIDESLRKLQTDYIDLMLLHQPYCDRYGAYRDLEKAYKAGKVRAIGVSNFFPDHLIDLASNMEVAPMVNQMETHVFNQQHETRKFMDEFGTKLMAWAPLAEGQNGLFTNPTLTQIGEKYGKTAAQVALRWLLQSDVIIIPKTVHQERMQENLNLFDFELDAEDMQKIAALDTTHSLFLDHHSGETTKQFMEWRAVVKPTE
;
A
#
# COMPACT_ATOMS: atom_id res chain seq x y z
N MET A 1 -5.98 16.93 -2.73
CA MET A 1 -5.35 15.64 -3.10
C MET A 1 -6.35 14.85 -3.93
N LYS A 2 -5.93 14.27 -5.06
CA LYS A 2 -6.78 13.44 -5.91
C LYS A 2 -7.19 12.16 -5.17
N LYS A 3 -8.44 11.73 -5.36
CA LYS A 3 -8.97 10.49 -4.78
C LYS A 3 -9.35 9.50 -5.88
N ILE A 4 -9.26 8.22 -5.58
CA ILE A 4 -9.74 7.11 -6.39
C ILE A 4 -10.98 6.52 -5.72
N LYS A 5 -12.01 6.24 -6.50
CA LYS A 5 -13.22 5.59 -6.01
C LYS A 5 -13.05 4.07 -6.10
N LEU A 6 -13.18 3.39 -4.96
CA LEU A 6 -13.20 1.93 -4.87
C LEU A 6 -14.54 1.36 -5.35
N SER A 7 -14.59 0.05 -5.62
CA SER A 7 -15.79 -0.63 -6.14
C SER A 7 -17.03 -0.49 -5.24
N ASN A 8 -16.85 -0.30 -3.94
CA ASN A 8 -17.94 -0.05 -2.98
C ASN A 8 -18.30 1.44 -2.81
N GLY A 9 -17.67 2.34 -3.57
CA GLY A 9 -17.93 3.78 -3.52
C GLY A 9 -17.07 4.57 -2.53
N VAL A 10 -16.26 3.93 -1.69
CA VAL A 10 -15.32 4.61 -0.79
C VAL A 10 -14.29 5.39 -1.61
N GLU A 11 -14.08 6.65 -1.25
CA GLU A 11 -13.07 7.52 -1.85
C GLU A 11 -11.75 7.40 -1.09
N MET A 12 -10.73 6.85 -1.74
CA MET A 12 -9.38 6.64 -1.19
C MET A 12 -8.42 7.69 -1.75
N PRO A 13 -7.58 8.37 -0.93
CA PRO A 13 -6.51 9.23 -1.44
C PRO A 13 -5.59 8.45 -2.38
N GLN A 14 -5.21 9.05 -3.51
CA GLN A 14 -4.30 8.39 -4.47
C GLN A 14 -2.83 8.44 -4.01
N LEU A 15 -2.50 9.30 -3.06
CA LEU A 15 -1.18 9.45 -2.46
C LEU A 15 -1.28 9.34 -0.94
N GLY A 16 -0.53 8.44 -0.34
CA GLY A 16 -0.40 8.26 1.09
C GLY A 16 1.04 8.22 1.56
N TYR A 17 1.22 8.01 2.85
CA TYR A 17 2.51 7.88 3.51
C TYR A 17 2.68 6.47 4.07
N GLY A 18 3.72 5.75 3.64
CA GLY A 18 4.06 4.43 4.12
C GLY A 18 5.00 4.48 5.32
N VAL A 19 4.80 3.58 6.30
CA VAL A 19 5.66 3.48 7.50
C VAL A 19 6.42 2.15 7.59
N TYR A 20 6.54 1.41 6.50
CA TYR A 20 7.41 0.23 6.47
C TYR A 20 8.88 0.63 6.74
N GLN A 21 9.60 -0.16 7.56
CA GLN A 21 10.97 0.16 7.98
C GLN A 21 11.12 1.54 8.68
N VAL A 22 10.09 2.00 9.36
CA VAL A 22 10.18 3.09 10.32
C VAL A 22 10.05 2.48 11.70
N GLU A 23 11.11 2.58 12.49
CA GLU A 23 11.14 2.00 13.84
C GLU A 23 10.05 2.60 14.72
N PRO A 24 9.47 1.84 15.65
CA PRO A 24 8.33 2.30 16.46
C PRO A 24 8.58 3.60 17.23
N ASP A 25 9.79 3.81 17.75
CA ASP A 25 10.19 5.03 18.47
C ASP A 25 10.30 6.27 17.57
N GLU A 26 10.55 6.10 16.28
CA GLU A 26 10.60 7.19 15.29
C GLU A 26 9.25 7.36 14.56
N CYS A 27 8.43 6.31 14.51
CA CYS A 27 7.22 6.27 13.68
C CYS A 27 6.20 7.34 14.08
N GLU A 28 6.00 7.58 15.39
CA GLU A 28 5.06 8.60 15.86
C GLU A 28 5.45 9.97 15.32
N ARG A 29 6.73 10.37 15.41
CA ARG A 29 7.24 11.63 14.87
C ARG A 29 7.03 11.72 13.36
N CYS A 30 7.42 10.66 12.63
CA CYS A 30 7.30 10.64 11.17
C CYS A 30 5.85 10.78 10.70
N VAL A 31 4.89 10.15 11.37
CA VAL A 31 3.47 10.26 11.03
C VAL A 31 2.93 11.65 11.37
N LEU A 32 3.34 12.25 12.50
CA LEU A 32 2.99 13.64 12.82
C LEU A 32 3.54 14.60 11.76
N ASP A 33 4.79 14.45 11.33
CA ASP A 33 5.39 15.24 10.27
C ASP A 33 4.60 15.10 8.95
N ALA A 34 4.27 13.85 8.56
CA ALA A 34 3.47 13.58 7.36
C ALA A 34 2.08 14.24 7.41
N LEU A 35 1.37 14.12 8.54
CA LEU A 35 0.06 14.77 8.71
C LEU A 35 0.18 16.29 8.68
N SER A 36 1.24 16.86 9.27
CA SER A 36 1.50 18.31 9.31
C SER A 36 1.73 18.92 7.93
N VAL A 37 2.42 18.18 7.04
CA VAL A 37 2.67 18.63 5.66
C VAL A 37 1.50 18.35 4.70
N GLY A 38 0.46 17.64 5.16
CA GLY A 38 -0.79 17.50 4.42
C GLY A 38 -1.15 16.09 3.94
N TYR A 39 -0.39 15.05 4.30
CA TYR A 39 -0.84 13.67 4.06
C TYR A 39 -2.14 13.38 4.82
N ARG A 40 -3.01 12.59 4.21
CA ARG A 40 -4.29 12.16 4.81
C ARG A 40 -4.52 10.66 4.63
N MET A 41 -3.54 9.89 4.18
CA MET A 41 -3.55 8.44 4.17
C MET A 41 -2.24 7.94 4.77
N ILE A 42 -2.34 7.01 5.74
CA ILE A 42 -1.20 6.36 6.41
C ILE A 42 -1.32 4.87 6.19
N ASP A 43 -0.26 4.25 5.66
CA ASP A 43 -0.17 2.81 5.42
C ASP A 43 0.78 2.16 6.42
N THR A 44 0.24 1.30 7.27
CA THR A 44 0.95 0.46 8.22
C THR A 44 0.60 -1.02 8.04
N ALA A 45 1.04 -1.90 8.94
CA ALA A 45 0.71 -3.31 8.99
C ALA A 45 1.00 -3.91 10.37
N GLN A 46 0.34 -5.02 10.71
CA GLN A 46 0.65 -5.79 11.93
C GLN A 46 2.13 -6.18 11.99
N ALA A 47 2.72 -6.58 10.84
CA ALA A 47 4.11 -6.99 10.74
C ALA A 47 5.14 -5.86 10.94
N TYR A 48 4.71 -4.60 10.84
CA TYR A 48 5.64 -3.47 11.03
C TYR A 48 5.83 -3.12 12.52
N LEU A 49 4.99 -3.67 13.41
CA LEU A 49 5.03 -3.49 14.86
C LEU A 49 4.93 -2.02 15.31
N ASN A 50 4.40 -1.15 14.44
CA ASN A 50 4.31 0.30 14.68
C ASN A 50 2.86 0.84 14.63
N GLU A 51 1.83 -0.03 14.61
CA GLU A 51 0.42 0.40 14.61
C GLU A 51 0.08 1.30 15.81
N GLU A 52 0.64 1.03 17.00
CA GLU A 52 0.41 1.84 18.20
C GLU A 52 1.01 3.25 18.07
N ALA A 53 2.21 3.36 17.47
CA ALA A 53 2.83 4.65 17.17
C ALA A 53 2.00 5.46 16.15
N VAL A 54 1.44 4.80 15.13
CA VAL A 54 0.50 5.44 14.18
C VAL A 54 -0.76 5.92 14.91
N GLY A 55 -1.33 5.11 15.81
CA GLY A 55 -2.47 5.46 16.65
C GLY A 55 -2.20 6.70 17.52
N ASN A 56 -1.06 6.73 18.20
CA ASN A 56 -0.63 7.87 19.00
C ASN A 56 -0.46 9.14 18.17
N ALA A 57 0.17 9.03 17.01
CA ALA A 57 0.44 10.15 16.13
C ALA A 57 -0.83 10.83 15.62
N TRP A 58 -1.77 10.08 15.05
CA TRP A 58 -2.96 10.70 14.52
C TRP A 58 -3.82 11.33 15.62
N LYS A 59 -3.91 10.72 16.82
CA LYS A 59 -4.58 11.30 17.98
C LYS A 59 -3.96 12.63 18.40
N LYS A 60 -2.62 12.74 18.41
CA LYS A 60 -1.89 13.96 18.77
C LYS A 60 -1.91 15.02 17.67
N SER A 61 -2.14 14.65 16.42
CA SER A 61 -2.07 15.56 15.27
C SER A 61 -3.16 16.64 15.26
N GLY A 62 -4.27 16.42 15.97
CA GLY A 62 -5.45 17.29 15.93
C GLY A 62 -6.27 17.18 14.63
N VAL A 63 -5.89 16.31 13.70
CA VAL A 63 -6.67 16.04 12.48
C VAL A 63 -7.85 15.15 12.85
N ASN A 64 -9.05 15.45 12.34
CA ASN A 64 -10.22 14.63 12.61
C ASN A 64 -10.07 13.22 12.01
N ARG A 65 -10.62 12.20 12.69
CA ARG A 65 -10.51 10.80 12.24
C ARG A 65 -11.07 10.56 10.84
N ASP A 66 -12.15 11.22 10.49
CA ASP A 66 -12.83 11.12 9.20
C ASP A 66 -12.06 11.79 8.04
N GLU A 67 -11.08 12.61 8.35
CA GLU A 67 -10.16 13.20 7.38
C GLU A 67 -8.95 12.28 7.08
N ILE A 68 -8.72 11.26 7.92
CA ILE A 68 -7.57 10.36 7.80
C ILE A 68 -8.04 9.02 7.24
N PHE A 69 -7.32 8.51 6.24
CA PHE A 69 -7.50 7.19 5.66
C PHE A 69 -6.42 6.25 6.20
N LEU A 70 -6.79 5.35 7.13
CA LEU A 70 -5.87 4.38 7.74
C LEU A 70 -5.90 3.06 6.97
N VAL A 71 -4.72 2.58 6.58
CA VAL A 71 -4.51 1.27 5.96
C VAL A 71 -3.70 0.41 6.91
N SER A 72 -4.15 -0.81 7.17
CA SER A 72 -3.37 -1.84 7.84
C SER A 72 -3.49 -3.19 7.14
N LYS A 73 -2.70 -4.17 7.56
CA LYS A 73 -2.62 -5.48 6.91
C LYS A 73 -2.55 -6.58 7.94
N VAL A 74 -3.37 -7.61 7.75
CA VAL A 74 -3.32 -8.83 8.56
C VAL A 74 -2.10 -9.65 8.15
N TRP A 75 -1.27 -10.03 9.11
CA TRP A 75 -0.10 -10.87 8.86
C TRP A 75 -0.47 -12.37 8.85
N PRO A 76 0.19 -13.23 8.04
CA PRO A 76 -0.15 -14.65 7.92
C PRO A 76 -0.23 -15.48 9.21
N SER A 77 0.43 -15.08 10.30
CA SER A 77 0.26 -15.75 11.60
C SER A 77 -1.14 -15.56 12.21
N ASN A 78 -1.85 -14.53 11.77
CA ASN A 78 -3.21 -14.20 12.19
C ASN A 78 -4.28 -14.65 11.16
N TYR A 79 -3.90 -15.43 10.14
CA TYR A 79 -4.86 -15.95 9.17
C TYR A 79 -5.65 -17.13 9.74
N GLY A 80 -6.91 -17.20 9.37
CA GLY A 80 -7.84 -18.23 9.74
C GLY A 80 -9.15 -17.66 10.27
N GLU A 81 -10.22 -18.44 10.14
CA GLU A 81 -11.55 -18.04 10.59
C GLU A 81 -11.61 -17.85 12.11
N GLY A 82 -12.11 -16.72 12.57
CA GLY A 82 -12.12 -16.30 13.96
C GLY A 82 -10.80 -15.67 14.43
N GLN A 83 -9.67 -16.17 13.99
CA GLN A 83 -8.34 -15.64 14.36
C GLN A 83 -8.08 -14.27 13.71
N THR A 84 -8.42 -14.15 12.43
CA THR A 84 -8.27 -12.87 11.71
C THR A 84 -9.15 -11.78 12.32
N MET A 85 -10.38 -12.10 12.73
CA MET A 85 -11.26 -11.14 13.40
C MET A 85 -10.66 -10.62 14.72
N LYS A 86 -10.10 -11.51 15.56
CA LYS A 86 -9.39 -11.09 16.80
C LYS A 86 -8.24 -10.14 16.49
N SER A 87 -7.47 -10.42 15.43
CA SER A 87 -6.32 -9.59 15.05
C SER A 87 -6.74 -8.23 14.51
N ILE A 88 -7.91 -8.13 13.86
CA ILE A 88 -8.49 -6.85 13.44
C ILE A 88 -8.88 -6.01 14.67
N ASP A 89 -9.49 -6.64 15.68
CA ASP A 89 -9.84 -5.96 16.93
C ASP A 89 -8.61 -5.44 17.66
N GLU A 90 -7.52 -6.19 17.64
CA GLU A 90 -6.24 -5.75 18.20
C GLU A 90 -5.62 -4.60 17.38
N SER A 91 -5.70 -4.63 16.05
CA SER A 91 -5.27 -3.51 15.19
C SER A 91 -6.10 -2.25 15.48
N LEU A 92 -7.42 -2.35 15.64
CA LEU A 92 -8.29 -1.24 16.02
C LEU A 92 -7.87 -0.63 17.37
N ARG A 93 -7.58 -1.50 18.37
CA ARG A 93 -7.10 -1.07 19.69
C ARG A 93 -5.78 -0.31 19.58
N LYS A 94 -4.78 -0.86 18.86
CA LYS A 94 -3.47 -0.23 18.66
C LYS A 94 -3.58 1.09 17.90
N LEU A 95 -4.36 1.12 16.83
CA LEU A 95 -4.62 2.31 16.04
C LEU A 95 -5.55 3.31 16.75
N GLN A 96 -6.12 2.97 17.92
CA GLN A 96 -6.99 3.80 18.75
C GLN A 96 -8.18 4.39 17.96
N THR A 97 -8.87 3.53 17.21
CA THR A 97 -9.98 3.92 16.34
C THR A 97 -11.05 2.84 16.30
N ASP A 98 -12.29 3.23 16.03
CA ASP A 98 -13.43 2.30 15.93
C ASP A 98 -13.54 1.65 14.55
N TYR A 99 -12.84 2.17 13.54
CA TYR A 99 -12.81 1.60 12.20
C TYR A 99 -11.45 1.82 11.50
N ILE A 100 -11.10 0.91 10.60
CA ILE A 100 -9.97 1.03 9.67
C ILE A 100 -10.54 1.29 8.27
N ASP A 101 -9.94 2.20 7.49
CA ASP A 101 -10.47 2.54 6.16
C ASP A 101 -10.21 1.44 5.13
N LEU A 102 -9.05 0.80 5.18
CA LEU A 102 -8.71 -0.34 4.34
C LEU A 102 -7.90 -1.38 5.11
N MET A 103 -8.40 -2.62 5.13
CA MET A 103 -7.68 -3.77 5.70
C MET A 103 -7.33 -4.76 4.60
N LEU A 104 -6.05 -5.14 4.53
CA LEU A 104 -5.52 -6.04 3.52
C LEU A 104 -5.11 -7.39 4.13
N LEU A 105 -5.20 -8.48 3.39
CA LEU A 105 -4.37 -9.65 3.62
C LEU A 105 -2.97 -9.36 3.10
N HIS A 106 -1.94 -9.45 3.97
CA HIS A 106 -0.59 -8.99 3.66
C HIS A 106 0.15 -9.86 2.64
N GLN A 107 -0.14 -11.17 2.62
CA GLN A 107 0.54 -12.15 1.77
C GLN A 107 -0.45 -13.23 1.27
N PRO A 108 -0.21 -13.84 0.10
CA PRO A 108 -1.10 -14.83 -0.50
C PRO A 108 -0.99 -16.24 0.10
N TYR A 109 -0.34 -16.39 1.24
CA TYR A 109 -0.02 -17.68 1.86
C TYR A 109 -0.96 -18.04 3.01
N CYS A 110 -0.84 -19.23 3.55
CA CYS A 110 -1.60 -19.76 4.70
C CYS A 110 -3.12 -19.85 4.42
N ASP A 111 -3.96 -19.85 5.46
CA ASP A 111 -5.42 -19.90 5.33
C ASP A 111 -6.02 -18.55 4.90
N ARG A 112 -5.71 -18.15 3.66
CA ARG A 112 -6.19 -16.89 3.09
C ARG A 112 -7.72 -16.84 2.93
N TYR A 113 -8.38 -17.99 2.72
CA TYR A 113 -9.83 -18.04 2.58
C TYR A 113 -10.55 -17.80 3.91
N GLY A 114 -10.13 -18.49 4.98
CA GLY A 114 -10.64 -18.23 6.32
C GLY A 114 -10.40 -16.80 6.77
N ALA A 115 -9.20 -16.27 6.48
CA ALA A 115 -8.85 -14.90 6.78
C ALA A 115 -9.71 -13.90 5.98
N TYR A 116 -9.95 -14.14 4.70
CA TYR A 116 -10.75 -13.21 3.88
C TYR A 116 -12.23 -13.22 4.28
N ARG A 117 -12.81 -14.38 4.64
CA ARG A 117 -14.16 -14.44 5.22
C ARG A 117 -14.30 -13.60 6.49
N ASP A 118 -13.27 -13.54 7.32
CA ASP A 118 -13.28 -12.65 8.48
C ASP A 118 -13.14 -11.17 8.09
N LEU A 119 -12.39 -10.84 7.03
CA LEU A 119 -12.40 -9.48 6.46
C LEU A 119 -13.81 -9.08 5.98
N GLU A 120 -14.53 -9.98 5.29
CA GLU A 120 -15.92 -9.74 4.86
C GLU A 120 -16.86 -9.53 6.06
N LYS A 121 -16.71 -10.32 7.13
CA LYS A 121 -17.48 -10.13 8.38
C LYS A 121 -17.16 -8.79 9.03
N ALA A 122 -15.88 -8.40 9.11
CA ALA A 122 -15.46 -7.11 9.65
C ALA A 122 -15.98 -5.93 8.81
N TYR A 123 -16.00 -6.09 7.48
CA TYR A 123 -16.57 -5.12 6.55
C TYR A 123 -18.09 -4.96 6.77
N LYS A 124 -18.83 -6.06 6.82
CA LYS A 124 -20.28 -6.06 7.10
C LYS A 124 -20.61 -5.46 8.49
N ALA A 125 -19.72 -5.66 9.47
CA ALA A 125 -19.86 -5.11 10.83
C ALA A 125 -19.43 -3.63 10.93
N GLY A 126 -18.92 -3.01 9.87
CA GLY A 126 -18.45 -1.62 9.87
C GLY A 126 -17.09 -1.39 10.57
N LYS A 127 -16.39 -2.45 10.99
CA LYS A 127 -15.04 -2.37 11.58
C LYS A 127 -14.00 -1.97 10.56
N VAL A 128 -14.22 -2.30 9.28
CA VAL A 128 -13.38 -1.88 8.15
C VAL A 128 -14.27 -1.33 7.04
N ARG A 129 -13.84 -0.24 6.37
CA ARG A 129 -14.63 0.42 5.32
C ARG A 129 -14.38 -0.16 3.94
N ALA A 130 -13.21 -0.75 3.73
CA ALA A 130 -12.84 -1.45 2.50
C ALA A 130 -11.91 -2.62 2.85
N ILE A 131 -11.93 -3.65 2.00
CA ILE A 131 -11.11 -4.86 2.14
C ILE A 131 -10.34 -5.13 0.86
N GLY A 132 -9.19 -5.75 1.00
CA GLY A 132 -8.34 -6.08 -0.14
C GLY A 132 -7.22 -7.05 0.22
N VAL A 133 -6.25 -7.11 -0.65
CA VAL A 133 -5.13 -8.05 -0.57
C VAL A 133 -3.81 -7.35 -0.89
N SER A 134 -2.70 -8.04 -0.63
CA SER A 134 -1.37 -7.59 -1.01
C SER A 134 -0.57 -8.76 -1.56
N ASN A 135 0.17 -8.53 -2.66
CA ASN A 135 0.98 -9.53 -3.36
C ASN A 135 0.19 -10.70 -3.96
N PHE A 136 -1.09 -10.48 -4.29
CA PHE A 136 -1.91 -11.48 -4.97
C PHE A 136 -1.73 -11.33 -6.48
N PHE A 137 -0.88 -12.17 -7.06
CA PHE A 137 -0.72 -12.29 -8.50
C PHE A 137 -1.98 -12.90 -9.15
N PRO A 138 -2.11 -12.92 -10.49
CA PRO A 138 -3.36 -13.30 -11.17
C PRO A 138 -3.98 -14.61 -10.69
N ASP A 139 -3.18 -15.65 -10.49
CA ASP A 139 -3.62 -16.97 -10.02
C ASP A 139 -4.30 -16.90 -8.63
N HIS A 140 -3.68 -16.21 -7.68
CA HIS A 140 -4.24 -16.03 -6.34
C HIS A 140 -5.41 -15.03 -6.30
N LEU A 141 -5.34 -13.96 -7.11
CA LEU A 141 -6.39 -12.94 -7.16
C LEU A 141 -7.68 -13.50 -7.74
N ILE A 142 -7.61 -14.15 -8.91
CA ILE A 142 -8.77 -14.74 -9.60
C ILE A 142 -9.40 -15.81 -8.71
N ASP A 143 -8.58 -16.71 -8.16
CA ASP A 143 -9.05 -17.79 -7.30
C ASP A 143 -9.79 -17.23 -6.06
N LEU A 144 -9.20 -16.26 -5.35
CA LEU A 144 -9.85 -15.65 -4.19
C LEU A 144 -11.13 -14.88 -4.58
N ALA A 145 -11.04 -14.00 -5.55
CA ALA A 145 -12.15 -13.13 -5.95
C ALA A 145 -13.36 -13.93 -6.48
N SER A 146 -13.11 -15.06 -7.15
CA SER A 146 -14.18 -15.93 -7.67
C SER A 146 -14.90 -16.75 -6.59
N ASN A 147 -14.31 -16.89 -5.39
CA ASN A 147 -14.85 -17.72 -4.31
C ASN A 147 -15.33 -16.91 -3.09
N MET A 148 -15.21 -15.58 -3.11
CA MET A 148 -15.63 -14.69 -2.02
C MET A 148 -16.85 -13.86 -2.44
N GLU A 149 -17.64 -13.39 -1.47
CA GLU A 149 -18.82 -12.56 -1.72
C GLU A 149 -18.45 -11.15 -2.19
N VAL A 150 -17.33 -10.62 -1.67
CA VAL A 150 -16.81 -9.30 -1.99
C VAL A 150 -15.41 -9.45 -2.58
N ALA A 151 -15.25 -9.11 -3.86
CA ALA A 151 -13.93 -9.11 -4.49
C ALA A 151 -12.99 -8.11 -3.81
N PRO A 152 -11.67 -8.37 -3.75
CA PRO A 152 -10.70 -7.42 -3.23
C PRO A 152 -10.82 -6.05 -3.93
N MET A 153 -11.01 -4.99 -3.15
CA MET A 153 -11.16 -3.62 -3.68
C MET A 153 -9.81 -3.00 -4.04
N VAL A 154 -8.75 -3.46 -3.38
CA VAL A 154 -7.36 -3.03 -3.59
C VAL A 154 -6.46 -4.26 -3.57
N ASN A 155 -5.47 -4.29 -4.46
CA ASN A 155 -4.33 -5.19 -4.38
C ASN A 155 -3.05 -4.35 -4.30
N GLN A 156 -2.35 -4.45 -3.16
CA GLN A 156 -1.10 -3.71 -2.95
C GLN A 156 0.07 -4.56 -3.40
N MET A 157 0.79 -4.11 -4.44
CA MET A 157 1.86 -4.88 -5.07
C MET A 157 3.13 -4.03 -5.26
N GLU A 158 4.29 -4.70 -5.37
CA GLU A 158 5.48 -4.04 -5.89
C GLU A 158 5.17 -3.36 -7.21
N THR A 159 5.22 -2.03 -7.22
CA THR A 159 4.93 -1.31 -8.46
C THR A 159 5.76 -0.03 -8.53
N HIS A 160 6.59 0.07 -9.55
CA HIS A 160 7.45 1.21 -9.86
C HIS A 160 7.78 1.21 -11.35
N VAL A 161 8.56 2.18 -11.82
CA VAL A 161 8.88 2.33 -13.25
C VAL A 161 9.56 1.10 -13.88
N PHE A 162 10.20 0.24 -13.09
CA PHE A 162 10.87 -0.98 -13.57
C PHE A 162 10.03 -2.25 -13.42
N ASN A 163 8.89 -2.19 -12.70
CA ASN A 163 7.96 -3.30 -12.54
C ASN A 163 6.52 -2.74 -12.51
N GLN A 164 5.88 -2.67 -13.67
CA GLN A 164 4.67 -1.87 -13.90
C GLN A 164 3.37 -2.65 -13.74
N GLN A 165 3.44 -3.96 -13.48
CA GLN A 165 2.31 -4.86 -13.20
C GLN A 165 1.26 -4.90 -14.33
N HIS A 166 1.65 -4.74 -15.59
CA HIS A 166 0.72 -4.68 -16.72
C HIS A 166 -0.17 -5.91 -16.84
N GLU A 167 0.38 -7.11 -16.64
CA GLU A 167 -0.39 -8.34 -16.73
C GLU A 167 -1.38 -8.48 -15.57
N THR A 168 -0.92 -8.28 -14.33
CA THR A 168 -1.77 -8.38 -13.14
C THR A 168 -2.92 -7.39 -13.19
N ARG A 169 -2.67 -6.17 -13.68
CA ARG A 169 -3.70 -5.11 -13.79
C ARG A 169 -4.88 -5.51 -14.67
N LYS A 170 -4.66 -6.25 -15.76
CA LYS A 170 -5.75 -6.72 -16.63
C LYS A 170 -6.79 -7.53 -15.85
N PHE A 171 -6.31 -8.45 -15.02
CA PHE A 171 -7.20 -9.27 -14.17
C PHE A 171 -7.79 -8.48 -13.00
N MET A 172 -7.05 -7.52 -12.45
CA MET A 172 -7.58 -6.63 -11.41
C MET A 172 -8.76 -5.78 -11.93
N ASP A 173 -8.68 -5.30 -13.16
CA ASP A 173 -9.75 -4.51 -13.79
C ASP A 173 -11.05 -5.32 -13.97
N GLU A 174 -10.97 -6.64 -14.21
CA GLU A 174 -12.12 -7.53 -14.32
C GLU A 174 -12.95 -7.59 -13.02
N PHE A 175 -12.30 -7.44 -11.86
CA PHE A 175 -12.93 -7.45 -10.54
C PHE A 175 -13.16 -6.03 -9.97
N GLY A 176 -12.75 -4.99 -10.69
CA GLY A 176 -12.80 -3.61 -10.20
C GLY A 176 -11.80 -3.33 -9.06
N THR A 177 -10.76 -4.15 -8.94
CA THR A 177 -9.68 -4.05 -7.96
C THR A 177 -8.70 -2.94 -8.35
N LYS A 178 -8.35 -2.04 -7.41
CA LYS A 178 -7.39 -0.96 -7.66
C LYS A 178 -5.97 -1.38 -7.26
N LEU A 179 -4.99 -0.96 -8.08
CA LEU A 179 -3.57 -1.18 -7.81
C LEU A 179 -3.05 -0.14 -6.83
N MET A 180 -2.41 -0.60 -5.76
CA MET A 180 -1.68 0.21 -4.81
C MET A 180 -0.21 -0.21 -4.84
N ALA A 181 0.70 0.75 -4.97
CA ALA A 181 2.14 0.50 -5.12
C ALA A 181 2.84 0.50 -3.77
N TRP A 182 3.37 -0.65 -3.32
CA TRP A 182 4.49 -0.60 -2.39
C TRP A 182 5.80 -0.43 -3.15
N ALA A 183 6.83 0.12 -2.49
CA ALA A 183 8.10 0.54 -3.09
C ALA A 183 7.95 1.37 -4.38
N PRO A 184 7.11 2.44 -4.42
CA PRO A 184 6.89 3.23 -5.65
C PRO A 184 8.16 3.90 -6.18
N LEU A 185 9.20 4.01 -5.37
CA LEU A 185 10.54 4.50 -5.72
C LEU A 185 11.59 3.36 -5.76
N ALA A 186 11.16 2.09 -5.87
CA ALA A 186 12.03 0.90 -5.92
C ALA A 186 13.10 0.86 -4.79
N GLU A 187 12.87 1.53 -3.66
CA GLU A 187 13.86 1.75 -2.57
C GLU A 187 15.21 2.30 -3.10
N GLY A 188 15.19 3.03 -4.22
CA GLY A 188 16.37 3.58 -4.89
C GLY A 188 17.18 2.57 -5.70
N GLN A 189 16.72 1.32 -5.82
CA GLN A 189 17.39 0.30 -6.61
C GLN A 189 17.39 0.65 -8.11
N ASN A 190 18.22 -0.02 -8.91
CA ASN A 190 18.42 0.24 -10.34
C ASN A 190 18.73 1.71 -10.67
N GLY A 191 19.34 2.44 -9.72
CA GLY A 191 19.70 3.83 -9.91
C GLY A 191 18.51 4.74 -10.20
N LEU A 192 17.32 4.47 -9.65
CA LEU A 192 16.09 5.20 -9.92
C LEU A 192 16.29 6.72 -9.85
N PHE A 193 16.95 7.20 -8.79
CA PHE A 193 17.14 8.64 -8.56
C PHE A 193 18.10 9.32 -9.54
N THR A 194 18.91 8.55 -10.26
CA THR A 194 19.87 9.02 -11.27
C THR A 194 19.61 8.44 -12.66
N ASN A 195 18.44 7.81 -12.86
CA ASN A 195 18.06 7.24 -14.14
C ASN A 195 18.00 8.34 -15.22
N PRO A 196 18.74 8.19 -16.33
CA PRO A 196 18.85 9.25 -17.36
C PRO A 196 17.49 9.68 -17.92
N THR A 197 16.58 8.73 -18.18
CA THR A 197 15.24 9.02 -18.70
C THR A 197 14.44 9.86 -17.71
N LEU A 198 14.40 9.44 -16.43
CA LEU A 198 13.65 10.16 -15.39
C LEU A 198 14.26 11.55 -15.13
N THR A 199 15.59 11.66 -15.11
CA THR A 199 16.29 12.93 -14.91
C THR A 199 16.02 13.90 -16.04
N GLN A 200 16.15 13.47 -17.31
CA GLN A 200 15.87 14.30 -18.49
C GLN A 200 14.41 14.80 -18.51
N ILE A 201 13.46 13.93 -18.17
CA ILE A 201 12.06 14.34 -18.05
C ILE A 201 11.90 15.34 -16.91
N GLY A 202 12.56 15.09 -15.77
CA GLY A 202 12.53 15.98 -14.61
C GLY A 202 13.02 17.41 -14.93
N GLU A 203 14.10 17.53 -15.68
CA GLU A 203 14.63 18.83 -16.15
C GLU A 203 13.59 19.65 -16.91
N LYS A 204 12.78 19.00 -17.77
CA LYS A 204 11.69 19.63 -18.53
C LYS A 204 10.64 20.30 -17.65
N TYR A 205 10.35 19.72 -16.49
CA TYR A 205 9.31 20.19 -15.55
C TYR A 205 9.86 20.87 -14.28
N GLY A 206 11.20 20.95 -14.14
CA GLY A 206 11.82 21.42 -12.90
C GLY A 206 11.57 20.50 -11.71
N LYS A 207 11.55 19.18 -11.95
CA LYS A 207 11.23 18.13 -10.97
C LYS A 207 12.38 17.13 -10.84
N THR A 208 12.44 16.44 -9.70
CA THR A 208 13.38 15.35 -9.48
C THR A 208 12.95 14.06 -10.18
N ALA A 209 13.88 13.12 -10.40
CA ALA A 209 13.57 11.80 -10.91
C ALA A 209 12.53 11.06 -10.04
N ALA A 210 12.60 11.26 -8.70
CA ALA A 210 11.62 10.71 -7.76
C ALA A 210 10.21 11.26 -8.03
N GLN A 211 10.07 12.58 -8.19
CA GLN A 211 8.79 13.21 -8.50
C GLN A 211 8.23 12.75 -9.86
N VAL A 212 9.08 12.60 -10.86
CA VAL A 212 8.68 12.07 -12.18
C VAL A 212 8.16 10.65 -12.05
N ALA A 213 8.86 9.76 -11.34
CA ALA A 213 8.43 8.38 -11.13
C ALA A 213 7.08 8.30 -10.38
N LEU A 214 6.92 9.07 -9.30
CA LEU A 214 5.67 9.13 -8.55
C LEU A 214 4.52 9.72 -9.38
N ARG A 215 4.78 10.77 -10.16
CA ARG A 215 3.77 11.38 -11.03
C ARG A 215 3.31 10.43 -12.11
N TRP A 216 4.24 9.67 -12.71
CA TRP A 216 3.90 8.64 -13.70
C TRP A 216 2.95 7.59 -13.13
N LEU A 217 3.20 7.10 -11.90
CA LEU A 217 2.31 6.16 -11.23
C LEU A 217 0.92 6.77 -11.00
N LEU A 218 0.84 8.02 -10.53
CA LEU A 218 -0.44 8.71 -10.33
C LEU A 218 -1.22 8.90 -11.64
N GLN A 219 -0.54 9.24 -12.74
CA GLN A 219 -1.18 9.37 -14.06
C GLN A 219 -1.59 8.02 -14.65
N SER A 220 -0.98 6.94 -14.20
CA SER A 220 -1.36 5.56 -14.53
C SER A 220 -2.44 4.99 -13.60
N ASP A 221 -3.16 5.83 -12.84
CA ASP A 221 -4.21 5.45 -11.88
C ASP A 221 -3.75 4.46 -10.80
N VAL A 222 -2.47 4.53 -10.40
CA VAL A 222 -1.92 3.76 -9.28
C VAL A 222 -2.00 4.58 -8.00
N ILE A 223 -2.37 3.94 -6.89
CA ILE A 223 -2.31 4.50 -5.55
C ILE A 223 -0.88 4.32 -5.04
N ILE A 224 -0.25 5.35 -4.50
CA ILE A 224 1.14 5.32 -4.09
C ILE A 224 1.33 5.66 -2.60
N ILE A 225 2.33 5.00 -1.97
CA ILE A 225 2.67 5.19 -0.55
C ILE A 225 4.19 5.35 -0.37
N PRO A 226 4.81 6.40 -0.93
CA PRO A 226 6.23 6.63 -0.71
C PRO A 226 6.55 6.79 0.79
N LYS A 227 7.71 6.25 1.21
CA LYS A 227 8.23 6.35 2.57
C LYS A 227 9.47 7.22 2.61
N THR A 228 9.54 8.05 3.62
CA THR A 228 10.76 8.79 4.01
C THR A 228 10.66 9.19 5.49
N VAL A 229 11.77 9.34 6.17
CA VAL A 229 11.82 9.84 7.55
C VAL A 229 12.18 11.34 7.62
N HIS A 230 12.35 11.99 6.46
CA HIS A 230 12.74 13.39 6.30
C HIS A 230 11.55 14.24 5.86
N GLN A 231 11.18 15.25 6.65
CA GLN A 231 9.99 16.09 6.39
C GLN A 231 10.10 16.84 5.06
N GLU A 232 11.28 17.32 4.67
CA GLU A 232 11.50 17.97 3.38
C GLU A 232 11.21 17.06 2.19
N ARG A 233 11.54 15.77 2.28
CA ARG A 233 11.19 14.76 1.25
C ARG A 233 9.71 14.41 1.28
N MET A 234 9.05 14.48 2.44
CA MET A 234 7.58 14.34 2.51
C MET A 234 6.89 15.43 1.70
N GLN A 235 7.35 16.69 1.84
CA GLN A 235 6.84 17.82 1.04
C GLN A 235 7.15 17.65 -0.46
N GLU A 236 8.37 17.23 -0.81
CA GLU A 236 8.75 16.93 -2.19
C GLU A 236 7.84 15.87 -2.81
N ASN A 237 7.59 14.76 -2.10
CA ASN A 237 6.72 13.67 -2.55
C ASN A 237 5.23 14.06 -2.63
N LEU A 238 4.80 15.14 -1.97
CA LEU A 238 3.45 15.71 -2.11
C LEU A 238 3.33 16.67 -3.30
N ASN A 239 4.44 17.29 -3.72
CA ASN A 239 4.44 18.29 -4.78
C ASN A 239 4.44 17.66 -6.17
N LEU A 240 3.36 16.92 -6.48
CA LEU A 240 3.19 16.14 -7.72
C LEU A 240 2.03 16.63 -8.58
N PHE A 241 1.21 17.56 -8.09
CA PHE A 241 -0.05 17.94 -8.75
C PHE A 241 0.04 19.25 -9.52
N ASP A 242 1.20 19.88 -9.56
CA ASP A 242 1.49 21.16 -10.25
C ASP A 242 2.10 20.96 -11.64
N PHE A 243 2.31 19.72 -12.08
CA PHE A 243 2.79 19.38 -13.42
C PHE A 243 2.11 18.10 -13.94
N GLU A 244 2.18 17.89 -15.25
CA GLU A 244 1.64 16.70 -15.91
C GLU A 244 2.62 16.19 -16.97
N LEU A 245 2.90 14.90 -16.94
CA LEU A 245 3.73 14.24 -17.96
C LEU A 245 2.93 14.12 -19.26
N ASP A 246 3.52 14.50 -20.37
CA ASP A 246 2.87 14.31 -21.66
C ASP A 246 2.94 12.86 -22.16
N ALA A 247 2.30 12.58 -23.28
CA ALA A 247 2.21 11.23 -23.83
C ALA A 247 3.57 10.64 -24.20
N GLU A 248 4.53 11.46 -24.64
CA GLU A 248 5.88 11.01 -24.99
C GLU A 248 6.65 10.62 -23.72
N ASP A 249 6.56 11.43 -22.67
CA ASP A 249 7.20 11.15 -21.38
C ASP A 249 6.62 9.87 -20.75
N MET A 250 5.29 9.70 -20.79
CA MET A 250 4.61 8.49 -20.32
C MET A 250 5.11 7.24 -21.05
N GLN A 251 5.33 7.31 -22.39
CA GLN A 251 5.85 6.19 -23.16
C GLN A 251 7.33 5.90 -22.86
N LYS A 252 8.16 6.93 -22.69
CA LYS A 252 9.56 6.75 -22.32
C LYS A 252 9.71 6.04 -20.99
N ILE A 253 8.86 6.39 -20.00
CA ILE A 253 8.86 5.73 -18.70
C ILE A 253 8.27 4.31 -18.80
N ALA A 254 7.23 4.10 -19.60
CA ALA A 254 6.68 2.77 -19.83
C ALA A 254 7.73 1.80 -20.42
N ALA A 255 8.67 2.28 -21.22
CA ALA A 255 9.76 1.49 -21.78
C ALA A 255 10.83 1.07 -20.77
N LEU A 256 10.79 1.56 -19.51
CA LEU A 256 11.70 1.15 -18.44
C LEU A 256 11.27 -0.17 -17.76
N ASP A 257 10.08 -0.69 -18.06
CA ASP A 257 9.57 -1.92 -17.47
C ASP A 257 10.47 -3.12 -17.77
N THR A 258 10.91 -3.80 -16.74
CA THR A 258 11.67 -5.05 -16.83
C THR A 258 10.79 -6.28 -16.62
N THR A 259 9.55 -6.09 -16.18
CA THR A 259 8.58 -7.14 -15.82
C THR A 259 9.06 -8.08 -14.70
N HIS A 260 10.09 -7.68 -13.96
CA HIS A 260 10.69 -8.49 -12.89
C HIS A 260 10.70 -7.72 -11.57
N SER A 261 10.46 -8.46 -10.49
CA SER A 261 10.62 -7.94 -9.14
C SER A 261 12.08 -7.58 -8.86
N LEU A 262 12.30 -6.47 -8.16
CA LEU A 262 13.61 -6.09 -7.62
C LEU A 262 13.82 -6.62 -6.19
N PHE A 263 12.80 -7.24 -5.59
CA PHE A 263 12.80 -7.64 -4.19
C PHE A 263 12.60 -9.15 -4.00
N LEU A 264 11.44 -9.67 -4.35
CA LEU A 264 11.05 -11.04 -4.06
C LEU A 264 10.24 -11.65 -5.21
N ASP A 265 10.62 -12.82 -5.66
CA ASP A 265 9.80 -13.62 -6.57
C ASP A 265 8.76 -14.43 -5.75
N HIS A 266 7.52 -13.94 -5.70
CA HIS A 266 6.42 -14.59 -4.96
C HIS A 266 6.00 -15.94 -5.55
N HIS A 267 6.45 -16.29 -6.75
CA HIS A 267 6.21 -17.61 -7.36
C HIS A 267 7.29 -18.64 -7.00
N SER A 268 8.40 -18.22 -6.37
CA SER A 268 9.46 -19.14 -6.00
C SER A 268 9.18 -19.92 -4.72
N GLY A 269 9.60 -21.18 -4.67
CA GLY A 269 9.51 -22.02 -3.47
C GLY A 269 10.37 -21.48 -2.33
N GLU A 270 11.52 -20.86 -2.65
CA GLU A 270 12.43 -20.24 -1.69
C GLU A 270 11.76 -19.07 -0.99
N THR A 271 11.13 -18.16 -1.73
CA THR A 271 10.36 -17.06 -1.17
C THR A 271 9.22 -17.57 -0.28
N THR A 272 8.52 -18.62 -0.71
CA THR A 272 7.45 -19.24 0.10
C THR A 272 8.00 -19.76 1.43
N LYS A 273 9.13 -20.49 1.44
CA LYS A 273 9.78 -20.95 2.67
C LYS A 273 10.16 -19.79 3.59
N GLN A 274 10.75 -18.75 3.03
CA GLN A 274 11.14 -17.56 3.77
C GLN A 274 9.93 -16.87 4.45
N PHE A 275 8.80 -16.77 3.77
CA PHE A 275 7.57 -16.25 4.39
C PHE A 275 7.01 -17.17 5.49
N MET A 276 7.17 -18.50 5.36
CA MET A 276 6.78 -19.41 6.43
C MET A 276 7.64 -19.23 7.69
N GLU A 277 8.92 -18.90 7.54
CA GLU A 277 9.78 -18.52 8.65
C GLU A 277 9.42 -17.15 9.21
N TRP A 278 9.27 -16.13 8.36
CA TRP A 278 8.88 -14.77 8.75
C TRP A 278 7.50 -14.69 9.40
N ARG A 279 6.63 -15.66 9.14
CA ARG A 279 5.32 -15.74 9.80
C ARG A 279 5.44 -15.63 11.32
N ALA A 280 6.52 -16.16 11.90
CA ALA A 280 6.76 -16.13 13.33
C ALA A 280 7.16 -14.74 13.91
N VAL A 281 7.46 -13.76 13.07
CA VAL A 281 7.81 -12.39 13.50
C VAL A 281 6.67 -11.75 14.30
N VAL A 282 5.44 -11.99 13.88
CA VAL A 282 4.24 -11.57 14.61
C VAL A 282 3.61 -12.79 15.24
N LYS A 283 3.53 -12.82 16.58
CA LYS A 283 2.80 -13.87 17.27
C LYS A 283 1.31 -13.77 16.95
N PRO A 284 0.58 -14.90 16.85
CA PRO A 284 -0.86 -14.88 16.75
C PRO A 284 -1.48 -14.07 17.91
N THR A 285 -2.51 -13.30 17.60
CA THR A 285 -3.29 -12.57 18.62
C THR A 285 -4.02 -13.59 19.51
N GLU A 286 -3.89 -13.49 20.82
CA GLU A 286 -4.49 -14.39 21.81
C GLU A 286 -6.01 -14.23 21.94
#